data_b3d91dc0a864c355b14f6b0917d88982
#
_entry.id   b3d91dc0a864c355b14f6b0917d88982
#
_cell.length_a   1.000
_cell.length_b   1.000
_cell.length_c   1.000
_cell.angle_alpha   90.00
_cell.angle_beta   90.00
_cell.angle_gamma   90.00
#
_symmetry.space_group_name_H-M   'P 1'
#
loop_
_entity.id
_entity.type
_entity.pdbx_description
1 polymer ?
#
loop_
_entity_poly.entity_id
_entity_poly.type
_entity_poly.pdbx_seq_one_letter_code
_entity_poly.pdbx_strand_id
1 'polypeptide(L)'
;MRNLERILSNQKQEIESVQTDILCPRKEEQDIQLNSPLVQVVIGVRRSGKSTLCKKVLKEKGVVFAYVNFDDEQLAGAKGDDLDDIFQMLYTVYGNFTHLFLDEIQNVQGWSLFVNRLLRQGIQLILTGSNANLLSSDLATHLTGRYHLIELFPF
;
A
#
# COMPACT_ATOMS: atom_id res chain seq x y z
N MET A 1 -19.56 -4.78 -1.62
CA MET A 1 -18.97 -4.97 -2.97
C MET A 1 -19.09 -6.43 -3.37
N ARG A 2 -19.35 -6.66 -4.62
CA ARG A 2 -19.50 -8.02 -5.14
C ARG A 2 -18.13 -8.60 -5.51
N ASN A 3 -17.97 -9.88 -5.25
CA ASN A 3 -16.81 -10.64 -5.71
C ASN A 3 -15.47 -10.13 -5.17
N LEU A 4 -15.44 -9.62 -3.96
CA LEU A 4 -14.18 -9.14 -3.35
C LEU A 4 -13.13 -10.23 -3.33
N GLU A 5 -13.50 -11.46 -3.00
CA GLU A 5 -12.54 -12.57 -2.96
C GLU A 5 -11.86 -12.76 -4.31
N ARG A 6 -12.64 -12.73 -5.41
CA ARG A 6 -12.09 -12.87 -6.75
C ARG A 6 -11.17 -11.70 -7.10
N ILE A 7 -11.61 -10.47 -6.81
CA ILE A 7 -10.83 -9.27 -7.11
C ILE A 7 -9.49 -9.32 -6.38
N LEU A 8 -9.52 -9.60 -5.09
CA LEU A 8 -8.31 -9.63 -4.26
C LEU A 8 -7.41 -10.80 -4.61
N SER A 9 -7.99 -11.95 -4.98
CA SER A 9 -7.21 -13.10 -5.44
C SER A 9 -6.50 -12.80 -6.75
N ASN A 10 -7.17 -12.10 -7.67
CA ASN A 10 -6.54 -11.68 -8.93
C ASN A 10 -5.41 -10.69 -8.68
N GLN A 11 -5.61 -9.75 -7.77
CA GLN A 11 -4.56 -8.80 -7.42
C GLN A 11 -3.38 -9.50 -6.74
N LYS A 12 -3.64 -10.51 -5.94
CA LYS A 12 -2.57 -11.32 -5.35
C LYS A 12 -1.71 -11.95 -6.44
N GLN A 13 -2.34 -12.53 -7.46
CA GLN A 13 -1.60 -13.10 -8.59
C GLN A 13 -0.81 -12.02 -9.33
N GLU A 14 -1.40 -10.85 -9.53
CA GLU A 14 -0.72 -9.74 -10.20
C GLU A 14 0.54 -9.32 -9.45
N ILE A 15 0.46 -9.12 -8.15
CA ILE A 15 1.62 -8.68 -7.39
C ILE A 15 2.68 -9.78 -7.31
N GLU A 16 2.28 -11.03 -7.22
CA GLU A 16 3.21 -12.16 -7.22
C GLU A 16 3.95 -12.29 -8.55
N SER A 17 3.32 -11.89 -9.67
CA SER A 17 3.91 -11.96 -10.99
C SER A 17 4.85 -10.80 -11.30
N VAL A 18 4.83 -9.73 -10.52
CA VAL A 18 5.73 -8.58 -10.74
C VAL A 18 7.15 -9.03 -10.51
N GLN A 19 7.98 -8.90 -11.56
CA GLN A 19 9.38 -9.29 -11.49
C GLN A 19 10.20 -8.17 -10.88
N THR A 20 10.96 -8.51 -9.85
CA THR A 20 11.82 -7.55 -9.16
C THR A 20 13.30 -7.87 -9.29
N ASP A 21 13.62 -9.08 -9.74
CA ASP A 21 15.00 -9.58 -9.78
C ASP A 21 15.86 -8.88 -10.83
N ILE A 22 15.23 -8.34 -11.87
CA ILE A 22 15.93 -7.67 -12.96
C ILE A 22 16.09 -6.17 -12.76
N LEU A 23 15.56 -5.64 -11.65
CA LEU A 23 15.62 -4.21 -11.38
C LEU A 23 16.99 -3.79 -10.88
N CYS A 24 17.44 -2.64 -11.34
CA CYS A 24 18.62 -2.01 -10.75
C CYS A 24 18.31 -1.60 -9.32
N PRO A 25 19.22 -1.79 -8.37
CA PRO A 25 19.01 -1.29 -7.02
C PRO A 25 18.76 0.21 -7.03
N ARG A 26 17.79 0.66 -6.23
CA ARG A 26 17.50 2.07 -6.05
C ARG A 26 17.88 2.50 -4.65
N LYS A 27 18.36 3.72 -4.55
CA LYS A 27 18.72 4.34 -3.30
C LYS A 27 17.54 4.31 -2.29
N GLU A 28 16.33 4.53 -2.79
CA GLU A 28 15.12 4.63 -1.99
C GLU A 28 14.74 3.31 -1.33
N GLU A 29 15.28 2.17 -1.78
CA GLU A 29 15.02 0.89 -1.15
C GLU A 29 15.44 0.87 0.32
N GLN A 30 16.52 1.58 0.64
CA GLN A 30 17.04 1.65 1.99
C GLN A 30 16.20 2.57 2.89
N ASP A 31 15.39 3.43 2.30
CA ASP A 31 14.58 4.39 3.03
C ASP A 31 13.29 3.77 3.58
N ILE A 32 12.86 2.64 3.02
CA ILE A 32 11.63 1.98 3.47
C ILE A 32 11.93 1.16 4.73
N GLN A 33 11.24 1.50 5.82
CA GLN A 33 11.45 0.90 7.13
C GLN A 33 10.28 -0.01 7.49
N LEU A 34 10.43 -1.32 7.28
CA LEU A 34 9.33 -2.27 7.46
C LEU A 34 9.01 -2.60 8.92
N ASN A 35 9.90 -2.31 9.84
CA ASN A 35 9.70 -2.59 11.27
C ASN A 35 9.50 -1.30 12.06
N SER A 36 8.91 -0.30 11.45
CA SER A 36 8.67 1.01 12.06
C SER A 36 7.22 1.14 12.50
N PRO A 37 6.92 1.85 13.59
CA PRO A 37 5.55 2.20 13.94
C PRO A 37 4.95 3.25 13.00
N LEU A 38 5.76 3.83 12.12
CA LEU A 38 5.33 4.84 11.16
C LEU A 38 4.83 4.18 9.88
N VAL A 39 3.77 4.74 9.30
CA VAL A 39 3.33 4.34 7.96
C VAL A 39 4.41 4.71 6.97
N GLN A 40 4.79 3.76 6.12
CA GLN A 40 5.73 4.04 5.03
C GLN A 40 4.94 4.51 3.83
N VAL A 41 5.15 5.74 3.41
CA VAL A 41 4.40 6.33 2.28
C VAL A 41 5.36 6.58 1.14
N VAL A 42 5.17 5.85 0.04
CA VAL A 42 5.98 6.00 -1.17
C VAL A 42 5.18 6.76 -2.21
N ILE A 43 5.66 7.90 -2.59
CA ILE A 43 4.99 8.76 -3.55
C ILE A 43 5.87 8.99 -4.77
N GLY A 44 5.22 9.26 -5.88
CA GLY A 44 5.88 9.54 -7.14
C GLY A 44 4.85 9.57 -8.25
N VAL A 45 5.25 10.06 -9.42
CA VAL A 45 4.35 10.09 -10.57
C VAL A 45 4.03 8.66 -11.02
N ARG A 46 2.96 8.52 -11.79
CA ARG A 46 2.63 7.23 -12.41
C ARG A 46 3.82 6.72 -13.19
N ARG A 47 4.02 5.41 -13.17
CA ARG A 47 5.12 4.72 -13.85
C ARG A 47 6.50 5.07 -13.30
N SER A 48 6.57 5.58 -12.07
CA SER A 48 7.85 5.79 -11.41
C SER A 48 8.41 4.52 -10.79
N GLY A 49 7.64 3.42 -10.79
CA GLY A 49 8.07 2.15 -10.22
C GLY A 49 7.76 1.99 -8.74
N LYS A 50 6.80 2.74 -8.20
CA LYS A 50 6.45 2.68 -6.78
C LYS A 50 6.06 1.29 -6.31
N SER A 51 5.14 0.66 -7.04
CA SER A 51 4.62 -0.65 -6.66
C SER A 51 5.70 -1.72 -6.73
N THR A 52 6.53 -1.65 -7.76
CA THR A 52 7.62 -2.60 -7.95
C THR A 52 8.68 -2.45 -6.85
N LEU A 53 9.00 -1.21 -6.49
CA LEU A 53 9.94 -0.93 -5.40
C LEU A 53 9.43 -1.50 -4.08
N CYS A 54 8.17 -1.25 -3.76
CA CYS A 54 7.57 -1.74 -2.52
C CYS A 54 7.57 -3.27 -2.47
N LYS A 55 7.16 -3.91 -3.57
CA LYS A 55 7.20 -5.37 -3.64
C LYS A 55 8.60 -5.91 -3.45
N LYS A 56 9.59 -5.28 -4.09
CA LYS A 56 10.97 -5.72 -3.98
C LYS A 56 11.46 -5.69 -2.53
N VAL A 57 11.19 -4.59 -1.83
CA VAL A 57 11.61 -4.45 -0.43
C VAL A 57 10.90 -5.48 0.45
N LEU A 58 9.60 -5.66 0.28
CA LEU A 58 8.83 -6.64 1.05
C LEU A 58 9.35 -8.06 0.82
N LYS A 59 9.64 -8.40 -0.42
CA LYS A 59 10.15 -9.72 -0.78
C LYS A 59 11.54 -9.95 -0.20
N GLU A 60 12.43 -8.99 -0.33
CA GLU A 60 13.81 -9.11 0.16
C GLU A 60 13.88 -9.21 1.68
N LYS A 61 12.98 -8.56 2.39
CA LYS A 61 12.92 -8.65 3.85
C LYS A 61 12.22 -9.91 4.34
N GLY A 62 11.61 -10.68 3.42
CA GLY A 62 10.96 -11.94 3.77
C GLY A 62 9.72 -11.80 4.62
N VAL A 63 9.05 -10.65 4.59
CA VAL A 63 7.83 -10.43 5.37
C VAL A 63 6.61 -10.98 4.65
N VAL A 64 5.63 -11.43 5.42
CA VAL A 64 4.34 -11.88 4.88
C VAL A 64 3.44 -10.66 4.76
N PHE A 65 3.03 -10.34 3.54
CA PHE A 65 2.22 -9.15 3.31
C PHE A 65 0.98 -9.44 2.46
N ALA A 66 -0.05 -8.64 2.69
CA ALA A 66 -1.24 -8.60 1.84
C ALA A 66 -1.19 -7.34 0.98
N TYR A 67 -1.81 -7.37 -0.18
CA TYR A 67 -1.75 -6.32 -1.19
C TYR A 67 -3.13 -5.94 -1.68
N VAL A 68 -3.40 -4.64 -1.79
CA VAL A 68 -4.61 -4.12 -2.42
C VAL A 68 -4.21 -2.99 -3.38
N ASN A 69 -4.69 -3.08 -4.61
CA ASN A 69 -4.50 -2.03 -5.62
C ASN A 69 -5.80 -1.24 -5.80
N PHE A 70 -5.81 0.00 -5.33
CA PHE A 70 -6.99 0.86 -5.44
C PHE A 70 -7.06 1.64 -6.76
N ASP A 71 -6.10 1.42 -7.66
CA ASP A 71 -6.19 1.91 -9.04
C ASP A 71 -6.98 0.94 -9.94
N ASP A 72 -7.35 -0.21 -9.41
CA ASP A 72 -8.19 -1.19 -10.11
C ASP A 72 -9.61 -0.65 -10.23
N GLU A 73 -10.13 -0.63 -11.46
CA GLU A 73 -11.48 -0.12 -11.73
C GLU A 73 -12.56 -0.87 -10.95
N GLN A 74 -12.31 -2.15 -10.62
CA GLN A 74 -13.27 -2.96 -9.87
C GLN A 74 -13.43 -2.50 -8.43
N LEU A 75 -12.46 -1.74 -7.92
CA LEU A 75 -12.52 -1.12 -6.60
C LEU A 75 -12.85 0.37 -6.67
N ALA A 76 -13.15 0.88 -7.86
CA ALA A 76 -13.51 2.28 -8.03
C ALA A 76 -14.77 2.60 -7.21
N GLY A 77 -14.74 3.72 -6.50
CA GLY A 77 -15.84 4.13 -5.65
C GLY A 77 -15.85 3.50 -4.27
N ALA A 78 -14.82 2.72 -3.92
CA ALA A 78 -14.71 2.17 -2.57
C ALA A 78 -14.62 3.32 -1.56
N LYS A 79 -15.32 3.15 -0.43
CA LYS A 79 -15.39 4.13 0.64
C LYS A 79 -14.94 3.48 1.95
N GLY A 80 -14.91 4.27 3.02
CA GLY A 80 -14.47 3.78 4.31
C GLY A 80 -15.12 2.48 4.78
N ASP A 81 -16.43 2.34 4.57
CA ASP A 81 -17.15 1.11 4.96
C ASP A 81 -16.69 -0.10 4.14
N ASP A 82 -16.40 0.12 2.85
CA ASP A 82 -15.92 -0.95 1.98
C ASP A 82 -14.52 -1.42 2.39
N LEU A 83 -13.72 -0.53 2.98
CA LEU A 83 -12.37 -0.87 3.43
C LEU A 83 -12.40 -1.94 4.52
N ASP A 84 -13.40 -1.93 5.38
CA ASP A 84 -13.54 -2.98 6.40
C ASP A 84 -13.78 -4.34 5.77
N ASP A 85 -14.65 -4.39 4.78
CA ASP A 85 -14.95 -5.63 4.07
C ASP A 85 -13.72 -6.14 3.32
N ILE A 86 -12.99 -5.22 2.68
CA ILE A 86 -11.75 -5.54 1.98
C ILE A 86 -10.74 -6.13 2.96
N PHE A 87 -10.56 -5.47 4.10
CA PHE A 87 -9.60 -5.91 5.12
C PHE A 87 -9.92 -7.31 5.63
N GLN A 88 -11.19 -7.59 5.93
CA GLN A 88 -11.61 -8.90 6.38
C GLN A 88 -11.36 -9.97 5.32
N MET A 89 -11.66 -9.64 4.06
CA MET A 89 -11.45 -10.59 2.96
C MET A 89 -9.98 -10.88 2.71
N LEU A 90 -9.08 -9.96 3.04
CA LEU A 90 -7.65 -10.19 2.89
C LEU A 90 -7.18 -11.36 3.75
N TYR A 91 -7.75 -11.55 4.93
CA TYR A 91 -7.41 -12.72 5.76
C TYR A 91 -7.87 -14.02 5.13
N THR A 92 -8.96 -14.00 4.38
CA THR A 92 -9.41 -15.18 3.63
C THR A 92 -8.46 -15.49 2.48
N VAL A 93 -8.02 -14.46 1.75
CA VAL A 93 -7.21 -14.63 0.54
C VAL A 93 -5.74 -14.94 0.87
N TYR A 94 -5.18 -14.29 1.88
CA TYR A 94 -3.75 -14.40 2.21
C TYR A 94 -3.47 -15.25 3.43
N GLY A 95 -4.45 -15.49 4.28
CA GLY A 95 -4.20 -16.01 5.61
C GLY A 95 -3.62 -14.91 6.50
N ASN A 96 -2.79 -15.28 7.46
CA ASN A 96 -2.18 -14.30 8.34
C ASN A 96 -1.09 -13.49 7.62
N PHE A 97 -1.06 -12.19 7.87
CA PHE A 97 -0.03 -11.32 7.33
C PHE A 97 0.37 -10.29 8.39
N THR A 98 1.60 -9.83 8.31
CA THR A 98 2.14 -8.84 9.25
C THR A 98 2.18 -7.44 8.67
N HIS A 99 2.23 -7.35 7.35
CA HIS A 99 2.35 -6.08 6.62
C HIS A 99 1.22 -5.96 5.62
N LEU A 100 0.74 -4.74 5.42
CA LEU A 100 -0.33 -4.47 4.46
C LEU A 100 0.17 -3.40 3.49
N PHE A 101 0.17 -3.75 2.21
CA PHE A 101 0.59 -2.86 1.13
C PHE A 101 -0.65 -2.36 0.39
N LEU A 102 -0.94 -1.06 0.56
CA LEU A 102 -2.09 -0.40 -0.05
C LEU A 102 -1.61 0.52 -1.17
N ASP A 103 -1.85 0.10 -2.39
CA ASP A 103 -1.35 0.78 -3.60
C ASP A 103 -2.39 1.79 -4.09
N GLU A 104 -1.96 3.03 -4.32
CA GLU A 104 -2.80 4.13 -4.80
C GLU A 104 -3.98 4.40 -3.84
N ILE A 105 -3.68 4.51 -2.54
CA ILE A 105 -4.69 4.64 -1.49
C ILE A 105 -5.51 5.93 -1.60
N GLN A 106 -4.97 6.97 -2.24
CA GLN A 106 -5.67 8.25 -2.35
C GLN A 106 -6.97 8.14 -3.15
N ASN A 107 -7.15 7.05 -3.90
CA ASN A 107 -8.38 6.81 -4.66
C ASN A 107 -9.58 6.47 -3.76
N VAL A 108 -9.36 6.23 -2.48
CA VAL A 108 -10.43 5.88 -1.53
C VAL A 108 -10.77 7.07 -0.67
N GLN A 109 -12.03 7.49 -0.71
CA GLN A 109 -12.51 8.55 0.17
C GLN A 109 -12.50 8.05 1.62
N GLY A 110 -11.93 8.85 2.52
CA GLY A 110 -11.86 8.48 3.94
C GLY A 110 -10.77 7.49 4.29
N TRP A 111 -9.80 7.30 3.42
CA TRP A 111 -8.72 6.33 3.61
C TRP A 111 -7.93 6.56 4.92
N SER A 112 -7.75 7.81 5.33
CA SER A 112 -6.91 8.12 6.47
C SER A 112 -7.47 7.58 7.79
N LEU A 113 -8.80 7.58 7.93
CA LEU A 113 -9.45 7.03 9.13
C LEU A 113 -9.17 5.53 9.23
N PHE A 114 -9.24 4.83 8.12
CA PHE A 114 -8.95 3.41 8.06
C PHE A 114 -7.47 3.13 8.41
N VAL A 115 -6.57 3.88 7.81
CA VAL A 115 -5.13 3.74 8.05
C VAL A 115 -4.80 3.98 9.53
N ASN A 116 -5.35 5.05 10.11
CA ASN A 116 -5.13 5.35 11.52
C ASN A 116 -5.63 4.23 12.42
N ARG A 117 -6.77 3.64 12.10
CA ARG A 117 -7.30 2.52 12.88
C ARG A 117 -6.38 1.31 12.80
N LEU A 118 -5.87 0.98 11.62
CA LEU A 118 -4.95 -0.15 11.47
C LEU A 118 -3.64 0.08 12.21
N LEU A 119 -3.15 1.31 12.22
CA LEU A 119 -1.95 1.65 13.00
C LEU A 119 -2.16 1.39 14.49
N ARG A 120 -3.34 1.75 15.01
CA ARG A 120 -3.66 1.48 16.42
C ARG A 120 -3.73 0.00 16.71
N GLN A 121 -4.05 -0.82 15.71
CA GLN A 121 -4.08 -2.28 15.84
C GLN A 121 -2.70 -2.92 15.68
N GLY A 122 -1.67 -2.12 15.43
CA GLY A 122 -0.30 -2.63 15.31
C GLY A 122 0.05 -3.20 13.95
N ILE A 123 -0.78 -2.99 12.93
CA ILE A 123 -0.50 -3.46 11.59
C ILE A 123 0.51 -2.53 10.93
N GLN A 124 1.52 -3.09 10.29
CA GLN A 124 2.54 -2.31 9.59
C GLN A 124 2.08 -2.04 8.17
N LEU A 125 2.11 -0.76 7.80
CA LEU A 125 1.50 -0.29 6.57
C LEU A 125 2.52 0.31 5.62
N ILE A 126 2.37 -0.02 4.33
CA ILE A 126 3.07 0.64 3.24
C ILE A 126 1.99 1.17 2.30
N LEU A 127 2.02 2.47 2.03
CA LEU A 127 1.08 3.13 1.15
C LEU A 127 1.81 3.68 -0.06
N THR A 128 1.17 3.68 -1.21
CA THR A 128 1.65 4.46 -2.35
C THR A 128 0.61 5.46 -2.78
N GLY A 129 1.07 6.52 -3.43
CA GLY A 129 0.22 7.50 -4.07
C GLY A 129 0.95 8.18 -5.20
N SER A 130 0.21 8.56 -6.24
CA SER A 130 0.78 9.21 -7.42
C SER A 130 0.45 10.69 -7.50
N ASN A 131 -0.34 11.19 -6.57
CA ASN A 131 -0.81 12.57 -6.58
C ASN A 131 -0.02 13.40 -5.57
N ALA A 132 0.54 14.52 -6.02
CA ALA A 132 1.26 15.42 -5.14
C ALA A 132 0.38 15.95 -4.00
N ASN A 133 -0.94 16.01 -4.19
CA ASN A 133 -1.85 16.46 -3.15
C ASN A 133 -1.96 15.49 -1.97
N LEU A 134 -1.67 14.21 -2.19
CA LEU A 134 -1.61 13.26 -1.09
C LEU A 134 -0.56 13.67 -0.08
N LEU A 135 0.48 14.33 -0.56
CA LEU A 135 1.67 14.64 0.19
C LEU A 135 1.55 15.66 1.28
N SER A 136 1.13 16.85 0.92
CA SER A 136 1.44 17.98 1.77
C SER A 136 0.39 18.28 2.82
N SER A 137 -0.89 18.26 2.43
CA SER A 137 -1.94 18.62 3.38
C SER A 137 -2.57 17.39 4.01
N ASP A 138 -2.76 16.31 3.23
CA ASP A 138 -3.48 15.15 3.72
C ASP A 138 -2.64 14.32 4.70
N LEU A 139 -1.37 14.09 4.39
CA LEU A 139 -0.52 13.30 5.29
C LEU A 139 -0.28 14.02 6.61
N ALA A 140 0.09 15.29 6.55
CA ALA A 140 0.39 16.05 7.76
C ALA A 140 -0.83 16.21 8.64
N THR A 141 -2.00 16.45 8.04
CA THR A 141 -3.24 16.69 8.78
C THR A 141 -3.86 15.40 9.28
N HIS A 142 -3.94 14.37 8.43
CA HIS A 142 -4.70 13.16 8.72
C HIS A 142 -3.89 12.10 9.47
N LEU A 143 -2.60 12.00 9.23
CA LEU A 143 -1.76 11.01 9.89
C LEU A 143 -1.02 11.57 11.10
N THR A 144 -1.14 12.86 11.38
CA THR A 144 -0.59 13.53 12.56
C THR A 144 0.89 13.19 12.83
N GLY A 145 1.68 13.21 11.75
CA GLY A 145 3.11 12.97 11.85
C GLY A 145 3.53 11.50 11.97
N ARG A 146 2.58 10.57 11.95
CA ARG A 146 2.87 9.14 12.11
C ARG A 146 3.19 8.46 10.77
N TYR A 147 3.96 9.13 9.94
CA TYR A 147 4.34 8.61 8.62
C TYR A 147 5.79 8.91 8.31
N HIS A 148 6.37 8.07 7.47
CA HIS A 148 7.70 8.25 6.90
C HIS A 148 7.54 8.35 5.38
N LEU A 149 7.95 9.47 4.81
CA LEU A 149 7.72 9.78 3.41
C LEU A 149 8.94 9.45 2.56
N ILE A 150 8.73 8.69 1.49
CA ILE A 150 9.74 8.37 0.50
C ILE A 150 9.27 8.89 -0.84
N GLU A 151 9.99 9.84 -1.42
CA GLU A 151 9.70 10.37 -2.75
C GLU A 151 10.50 9.62 -3.79
N LEU A 152 9.79 9.10 -4.80
CA LEU A 152 10.41 8.33 -5.86
C LEU A 152 10.37 9.12 -7.16
N PHE A 153 11.52 9.31 -7.75
CA PHE A 153 11.65 10.02 -9.02
C PHE A 153 11.80 9.02 -10.16
N PRO A 154 11.30 9.34 -11.36
CA PRO A 154 11.49 8.45 -12.52
C PRO A 154 12.99 8.27 -12.81
N PHE A 155 13.30 7.14 -13.39
CA PHE A 155 14.66 6.85 -13.85
C PHE A 155 15.08 7.85 -14.94
#